data_d1b201a29af61f924c5a329f0ccae522
#
_entry.id   d1b201a29af61f924c5a329f0ccae522
#
_cell.length_a   1.000
_cell.length_b   1.000
_cell.length_c   1.000
_cell.angle_alpha   90.00
_cell.angle_beta   90.00
_cell.angle_gamma   90.00
#
_symmetry.space_group_name_H-M   'P 1'
#
loop_
_entity.id
_entity.type
_entity.pdbx_description
1 polymer ?
#
loop_
_entity_poly.entity_id
_entity_poly.type
_entity_poly.pdbx_seq_one_letter_code
_entity_poly.pdbx_strand_id
1 'polypeptide(L)'
;MKKNRGKSLNYSISNKLKKEGKSSEEFEILFNNLSLEEVIGLKLELASKFGLGGKMYGLPIWHSMQTIIKDAILKYAFSATKSKREAARFLGINEHNFNALVKKYKIEDYFIE
;
A
#
# COMPACT_ATOMS: atom_id res chain seq x y z
N MET A 1 -9.57 -0.75 -20.98
CA MET A 1 -9.97 0.63 -20.96
C MET A 1 -9.26 1.41 -19.86
N LYS A 2 -8.92 2.62 -20.15
CA LYS A 2 -8.17 3.43 -19.21
C LYS A 2 -9.09 4.13 -18.23
N LYS A 3 -8.77 4.06 -16.97
CA LYS A 3 -9.54 4.76 -15.96
C LYS A 3 -9.10 6.20 -15.86
N ASN A 4 -10.03 7.04 -15.54
CA ASN A 4 -9.74 8.45 -15.32
C ASN A 4 -9.46 8.67 -13.86
N ARG A 5 -8.20 8.54 -13.50
CA ARG A 5 -7.77 8.57 -12.11
C ARG A 5 -7.99 9.92 -11.44
N GLY A 6 -7.91 11.00 -12.22
CA GLY A 6 -8.03 12.32 -11.66
C GLY A 6 -9.39 12.67 -11.13
N LYS A 7 -10.38 11.86 -11.45
CA LYS A 7 -11.75 12.12 -11.03
C LYS A 7 -12.27 11.14 -10.02
N SER A 8 -11.47 10.16 -9.66
CA SER A 8 -11.98 9.08 -8.85
C SER A 8 -11.53 9.18 -7.41
N LEU A 9 -12.48 9.18 -6.50
CA LEU A 9 -12.21 9.04 -5.08
C LEU A 9 -11.97 7.58 -4.72
N ASN A 10 -12.18 6.69 -5.69
CA ASN A 10 -11.95 5.27 -5.45
C ASN A 10 -10.48 4.93 -5.34
N TYR A 11 -9.62 5.86 -5.70
CA TYR A 11 -8.18 5.64 -5.62
C TYR A 11 -7.59 6.13 -4.31
N SER A 12 -8.38 6.13 -3.26
CA SER A 12 -7.90 6.47 -1.93
C SER A 12 -7.82 5.20 -1.09
N ILE A 13 -6.64 4.91 -0.57
CA ILE A 13 -6.46 3.75 0.29
C ILE A 13 -7.27 3.91 1.57
N SER A 14 -7.25 5.13 2.15
CA SER A 14 -8.02 5.42 3.35
C SER A 14 -9.50 5.14 3.14
N ASN A 15 -10.05 5.65 2.05
CA ASN A 15 -11.48 5.46 1.78
C ASN A 15 -11.81 3.99 1.55
N LYS A 16 -10.94 3.30 0.85
CA LYS A 16 -11.14 1.88 0.58
C LYS A 16 -11.20 1.08 1.87
N LEU A 17 -10.28 1.32 2.77
CA LEU A 17 -10.22 0.57 4.01
C LEU A 17 -11.40 0.88 4.92
N LYS A 18 -11.84 2.13 4.96
CA LYS A 18 -13.01 2.48 5.75
C LYS A 18 -14.26 1.81 5.19
N LYS A 19 -14.38 1.79 3.87
CA LYS A 19 -15.52 1.17 3.22
C LYS A 19 -15.56 -0.33 3.51
N GLU A 20 -14.41 -0.95 3.62
CA GLU A 20 -14.32 -2.38 3.91
C GLU A 20 -14.43 -2.70 5.40
N GLY A 21 -14.58 -1.68 6.24
CA GLY A 21 -14.69 -1.91 7.67
C GLY A 21 -13.36 -2.18 8.35
N LYS A 22 -12.25 -1.92 7.65
CA LYS A 22 -10.93 -2.19 8.20
C LYS A 22 -10.30 -0.98 8.88
N SER A 23 -10.94 0.16 8.80
CA SER A 23 -10.42 1.39 9.38
C SER A 23 -11.57 2.31 9.74
N SER A 24 -11.26 3.37 10.46
CA SER A 24 -12.22 4.40 10.84
C SER A 24 -11.45 5.69 11.05
N GLU A 25 -12.18 6.79 11.23
CA GLU A 25 -11.51 8.05 11.48
C GLU A 25 -10.76 8.03 12.80
N GLU A 26 -11.36 7.43 13.82
CA GLU A 26 -10.68 7.31 15.12
C GLU A 26 -9.40 6.52 15.00
N PHE A 27 -9.47 5.40 14.27
CA PHE A 27 -8.30 4.59 14.06
C PHE A 27 -7.20 5.38 13.33
N GLU A 28 -7.59 6.14 12.32
CA GLU A 28 -6.60 6.87 11.54
C GLU A 28 -5.91 7.95 12.36
N ILE A 29 -6.65 8.58 13.25
CA ILE A 29 -6.06 9.59 14.12
C ILE A 29 -4.98 8.99 15.01
N LEU A 30 -5.28 7.88 15.64
CA LEU A 30 -4.32 7.20 16.50
C LEU A 30 -3.13 6.66 15.68
N PHE A 31 -3.45 6.09 14.54
CA PHE A 31 -2.46 5.48 13.69
C PHE A 31 -1.46 6.53 13.17
N ASN A 32 -1.96 7.72 12.87
CA ASN A 32 -1.12 8.78 12.33
C ASN A 32 -0.12 9.31 13.37
N ASN A 33 -0.32 9.01 14.64
CA ASN A 33 0.65 9.39 15.67
C ASN A 33 1.87 8.48 15.70
N LEU A 34 1.81 7.37 15.01
CA LEU A 34 2.93 6.44 14.96
C LEU A 34 3.86 6.78 13.81
N SER A 35 5.14 6.59 14.02
CA SER A 35 6.09 6.74 12.93
C SER A 35 5.94 5.54 11.99
N LEU A 36 6.51 5.68 10.79
CA LEU A 36 6.44 4.60 9.83
C LEU A 36 7.13 3.34 10.37
N GLU A 37 8.28 3.51 11.00
CA GLU A 37 8.97 2.38 11.59
C GLU A 37 8.14 1.71 12.68
N GLU A 38 7.47 2.52 13.49
CA GLU A 38 6.60 1.97 14.54
C GLU A 38 5.45 1.19 13.96
N VAL A 39 4.86 1.69 12.88
CA VAL A 39 3.76 0.99 12.22
C VAL A 39 4.22 -0.38 11.72
N ILE A 40 5.36 -0.39 11.04
CA ILE A 40 5.86 -1.64 10.48
C ILE A 40 6.20 -2.62 11.60
N GLY A 41 6.90 -2.15 12.62
CA GLY A 41 7.27 -3.01 13.73
C GLY A 41 6.06 -3.59 14.46
N LEU A 42 5.08 -2.73 14.73
CA LEU A 42 3.87 -3.17 15.41
C LEU A 42 3.10 -4.18 14.56
N LYS A 43 3.02 -3.93 13.26
CA LYS A 43 2.30 -4.83 12.39
C LYS A 43 2.95 -6.21 12.35
N LEU A 44 4.29 -6.23 12.31
CA LEU A 44 5.00 -7.50 12.34
C LEU A 44 4.80 -8.23 13.66
N GLU A 45 4.84 -7.50 14.76
CA GLU A 45 4.63 -8.12 16.06
C GLU A 45 3.25 -8.71 16.17
N LEU A 46 2.23 -7.98 15.74
CA LEU A 46 0.86 -8.48 15.83
C LEU A 46 0.63 -9.66 14.89
N ALA A 47 1.23 -9.63 13.72
CA ALA A 47 1.11 -10.75 12.80
C ALA A 47 1.72 -12.00 13.39
N SER A 48 2.89 -11.86 14.02
CA SER A 48 3.53 -12.98 14.67
C SER A 48 2.69 -13.51 15.83
N LYS A 49 2.16 -12.58 16.63
CA LYS A 49 1.43 -12.92 17.84
C LYS A 49 0.12 -13.62 17.55
N PHE A 50 -0.61 -13.13 16.55
CA PHE A 50 -1.96 -13.63 16.29
C PHE A 50 -2.04 -14.55 15.08
N GLY A 51 -1.07 -14.47 14.18
CA GLY A 51 -1.13 -15.24 12.95
C GLY A 51 -0.29 -16.49 12.94
N LEU A 52 0.85 -16.45 13.63
CA LEU A 52 1.83 -17.54 13.56
C LEU A 52 2.18 -18.12 14.92
N GLY A 53 1.29 -17.96 15.88
CA GLY A 53 1.52 -18.52 17.21
C GLY A 53 2.74 -17.95 17.89
N GLY A 54 3.06 -16.70 17.63
CA GLY A 54 4.20 -16.05 18.25
C GLY A 54 5.52 -16.26 17.53
N LYS A 55 5.49 -16.92 16.37
CA LYS A 55 6.72 -17.26 15.66
C LYS A 55 6.64 -16.84 14.21
N MET A 56 7.78 -16.40 13.69
CA MET A 56 7.91 -16.04 12.27
C MET A 56 8.93 -16.96 11.59
N TYR A 57 9.13 -18.14 12.12
CA TYR A 57 10.09 -19.07 11.56
C TYR A 57 9.74 -19.46 10.15
N GLY A 58 10.76 -19.64 9.34
CA GLY A 58 10.57 -20.12 7.98
C GLY A 58 10.07 -19.11 7.00
N LEU A 59 9.78 -17.89 7.47
CA LEU A 59 9.37 -16.83 6.58
C LEU A 59 10.58 -16.00 6.21
N PRO A 60 10.82 -15.79 4.92
CA PRO A 60 11.94 -14.94 4.51
C PRO A 60 11.56 -13.47 4.68
N ILE A 61 11.47 -13.05 5.92
CA ILE A 61 10.96 -11.71 6.26
C ILE A 61 11.73 -10.62 5.53
N TRP A 62 13.05 -10.71 5.51
CA TRP A 62 13.85 -9.67 4.90
C TRP A 62 13.47 -9.46 3.44
N HIS A 63 13.33 -10.53 2.68
CA HIS A 63 12.98 -10.44 1.26
C HIS A 63 11.50 -10.12 1.05
N SER A 64 10.65 -10.76 1.84
CA SER A 64 9.22 -10.56 1.69
C SER A 64 8.80 -9.14 1.98
N MET A 65 9.42 -8.52 2.98
CA MET A 65 9.07 -7.15 3.33
C MET A 65 9.46 -6.17 2.26
N GLN A 66 10.55 -6.44 1.54
CA GLN A 66 10.92 -5.55 0.44
C GLN A 66 9.86 -5.53 -0.63
N THR A 67 9.32 -6.69 -0.97
CA THR A 67 8.25 -6.78 -1.95
C THR A 67 6.97 -6.14 -1.44
N ILE A 68 6.62 -6.39 -0.19
CA ILE A 68 5.42 -5.84 0.41
C ILE A 68 5.49 -4.32 0.45
N ILE A 69 6.64 -3.78 0.82
CA ILE A 69 6.79 -2.33 0.90
C ILE A 69 6.72 -1.70 -0.48
N LYS A 70 7.35 -2.33 -1.47
CA LYS A 70 7.26 -1.81 -2.84
C LYS A 70 5.81 -1.80 -3.32
N ASP A 71 5.08 -2.86 -3.04
CA ASP A 71 3.68 -2.94 -3.41
C ASP A 71 2.89 -1.80 -2.76
N ALA A 72 3.11 -1.57 -1.48
CA ALA A 72 2.41 -0.52 -0.75
C ALA A 72 2.76 0.87 -1.28
N ILE A 73 4.03 1.10 -1.59
CA ILE A 73 4.46 2.39 -2.13
C ILE A 73 3.82 2.63 -3.50
N LEU A 74 3.76 1.59 -4.33
CA LEU A 74 3.15 1.73 -5.64
C LEU A 74 1.66 2.04 -5.53
N LYS A 75 0.97 1.36 -4.62
CA LYS A 75 -0.44 1.64 -4.40
C LYS A 75 -0.66 3.06 -3.96
N TYR A 76 0.18 3.52 -3.03
CA TYR A 76 0.04 4.89 -2.55
C TYR A 76 0.31 5.90 -3.66
N ALA A 77 1.40 5.73 -4.40
CA ALA A 77 1.73 6.65 -5.48
C ALA A 77 0.64 6.67 -6.54
N PHE A 78 0.10 5.49 -6.85
CA PHE A 78 -0.99 5.39 -7.82
C PHE A 78 -2.22 6.14 -7.34
N SER A 79 -2.54 6.03 -6.07
CA SER A 79 -3.73 6.68 -5.51
C SER A 79 -3.54 8.18 -5.34
N ALA A 80 -2.33 8.63 -5.11
CA ALA A 80 -2.04 10.03 -4.76
C ALA A 80 -1.82 10.93 -5.96
N THR A 81 -1.73 10.38 -7.16
CA THR A 81 -1.40 11.16 -8.35
C THR A 81 -2.45 10.96 -9.42
N LYS A 82 -2.44 11.85 -10.41
CA LYS A 82 -3.47 11.83 -11.46
C LYS A 82 -3.07 11.03 -12.68
N SER A 83 -1.79 10.72 -12.83
CA SER A 83 -1.32 9.98 -14.00
C SER A 83 -0.15 9.11 -13.61
N LYS A 84 0.12 8.11 -14.47
CA LYS A 84 1.25 7.24 -14.23
C LYS A 84 2.58 7.98 -14.35
N ARG A 85 2.63 8.96 -15.24
CA ARG A 85 3.84 9.79 -15.36
C ARG A 85 4.09 10.55 -14.07
N GLU A 86 3.04 11.12 -13.51
CA GLU A 86 3.15 11.87 -12.28
C GLU A 86 3.55 10.95 -11.11
N ALA A 87 2.98 9.76 -11.08
CA ALA A 87 3.32 8.80 -10.05
C ALA A 87 4.78 8.37 -10.12
N ALA A 88 5.26 8.12 -11.33
CA ALA A 88 6.66 7.75 -11.52
C ALA A 88 7.59 8.86 -11.06
N ARG A 89 7.24 10.10 -11.41
CA ARG A 89 8.02 11.25 -11.01
C ARG A 89 8.00 11.41 -9.49
N PHE A 90 6.86 11.20 -8.90
CA PHE A 90 6.71 11.27 -7.45
C PHE A 90 7.63 10.28 -6.74
N LEU A 91 7.80 9.10 -7.32
CA LEU A 91 8.64 8.06 -6.73
C LEU A 91 10.10 8.17 -7.14
N GLY A 92 10.41 9.00 -8.12
CA GLY A 92 11.78 9.13 -8.60
C GLY A 92 12.24 8.01 -9.50
N ILE A 93 11.31 7.37 -10.20
CA ILE A 93 11.66 6.32 -11.16
C ILE A 93 11.09 6.72 -12.52
N ASN A 94 11.57 6.09 -13.59
CA ASN A 94 11.07 6.46 -14.90
C ASN A 94 9.71 5.81 -15.16
N GLU A 95 8.97 6.42 -16.08
CA GLU A 95 7.60 6.02 -16.35
C GLU A 95 7.51 4.58 -16.87
N HIS A 96 8.48 4.18 -17.67
CA HIS A 96 8.48 2.82 -18.20
C HIS A 96 8.58 1.79 -17.09
N ASN A 97 9.48 2.02 -16.14
CA ASN A 97 9.64 1.13 -15.00
C ASN A 97 8.40 1.13 -14.13
N PHE A 98 7.82 2.32 -13.93
CA PHE A 98 6.60 2.41 -13.13
C PHE A 98 5.48 1.59 -13.75
N ASN A 99 5.30 1.71 -15.06
CA ASN A 99 4.24 0.97 -15.75
C ASN A 99 4.45 -0.53 -15.63
N ALA A 100 5.69 -0.98 -15.75
CA ALA A 100 5.99 -2.40 -15.61
C ALA A 100 5.66 -2.89 -14.21
N LEU A 101 5.98 -2.09 -13.20
CA LEU A 101 5.71 -2.47 -11.82
C LEU A 101 4.22 -2.48 -11.52
N VAL A 102 3.47 -1.53 -12.07
CA VAL A 102 2.03 -1.49 -11.88
C VAL A 102 1.39 -2.77 -12.42
N LYS A 103 1.87 -3.26 -13.56
CA LYS A 103 1.37 -4.50 -14.12
C LYS A 103 1.81 -5.70 -13.29
N LYS A 104 3.06 -5.73 -12.89
CA LYS A 104 3.61 -6.84 -12.15
C LYS A 104 2.88 -7.06 -10.83
N TYR A 105 2.60 -5.99 -10.13
CA TYR A 105 1.95 -6.06 -8.82
C TYR A 105 0.44 -5.90 -8.90
N LYS A 106 -0.10 -5.76 -10.12
CA LYS A 106 -1.55 -5.64 -10.32
C LYS A 106 -2.16 -4.51 -9.49
N ILE A 107 -1.48 -3.38 -9.51
CA ILE A 107 -1.87 -2.25 -8.68
C ILE A 107 -3.27 -1.74 -8.98
N GLU A 108 -3.64 -1.70 -10.26
CA GLU A 108 -4.95 -1.20 -10.63
C GLU A 108 -6.06 -2.08 -10.07
N ASP A 109 -5.83 -3.37 -10.00
CA ASP A 109 -6.83 -4.30 -9.49
C ASP A 109 -7.15 -4.04 -8.03
N TYR A 110 -6.19 -3.54 -7.29
CA TYR A 110 -6.42 -3.24 -5.87
C TYR A 110 -7.54 -2.23 -5.67
N PHE A 111 -7.68 -1.29 -6.59
CA PHE A 111 -8.66 -0.21 -6.48
C PHE A 111 -9.97 -0.50 -7.20
N ILE A 112 -10.07 -1.61 -7.91
CA ILE A 112 -11.27 -2.00 -8.60
C ILE A 112 -12.12 -2.86 -7.68
N GLU A 113 -13.39 -2.54 -7.58
CA GLU A 113 -14.29 -3.30 -6.70
C GLU A 113 -15.12 -4.32 -7.43
#